data_e12d29a07d9d2ac144b9c7724bd50799
#
_entry.id   e12d29a07d9d2ac144b9c7724bd50799
#
_cell.length_a   1.000
_cell.length_b   1.000
_cell.length_c   1.000
_cell.angle_alpha   90.00
_cell.angle_beta   90.00
_cell.angle_gamma   90.00
#
_symmetry.space_group_name_H-M   'P 1'
#
loop_
_entity.id
_entity.type
_entity.pdbx_description
1 polymer ?
#
loop_
_entity_poly.entity_id
_entity_poly.type
_entity_poly.pdbx_seq_one_letter_code
_entity_poly.pdbx_strand_id
1 'polypeptide(L)'
;MVQAQRRVVARPIIVVTGLKREAAIAHGRGWLPLVSAGDLERTERELTAHAPGACGFLSFGLAGGLQPGLEPGTLVVANRIVTDGGDFLPDPDWTAGLADALPRAMVAPVAGQECIINTVAGKQALYAATGAAVVDTESQIAARVGARFGVPVAVLRAVCDPAHMTLPPAATAPLKHNGTPDPFRILASLWRQPGQIPQLLRLARDSEAAFKALLGGFAGVARADVSQRLLDMA
;
A
#
# COMPACT_ATOMS: atom_id res chain seq x y z
N MET A 1 44.04 -22.53 -8.39
CA MET A 1 42.83 -22.56 -7.53
C MET A 1 42.05 -21.28 -7.80
N VAL A 2 40.98 -21.36 -8.57
CA VAL A 2 40.10 -20.23 -8.90
C VAL A 2 39.06 -20.15 -7.78
N GLN A 3 39.16 -19.14 -6.92
CA GLN A 3 38.10 -18.82 -5.95
C GLN A 3 36.87 -18.37 -6.74
N ALA A 4 35.86 -19.23 -6.77
CA ALA A 4 34.55 -18.85 -7.23
C ALA A 4 34.00 -17.79 -6.26
N GLN A 5 34.03 -16.51 -6.65
CA GLN A 5 33.30 -15.44 -5.98
C GLN A 5 31.81 -15.85 -5.98
N ARG A 6 31.30 -16.31 -4.84
CA ARG A 6 29.87 -16.43 -4.60
C ARG A 6 29.27 -15.01 -4.80
N ARG A 7 28.60 -14.80 -5.93
CA ARG A 7 27.74 -13.64 -6.08
C ARG A 7 26.73 -13.72 -4.94
N VAL A 8 26.84 -12.85 -3.95
CA VAL A 8 25.81 -12.61 -2.97
C VAL A 8 24.63 -12.09 -3.78
N VAL A 9 23.63 -12.93 -3.96
CA VAL A 9 22.35 -12.52 -4.56
C VAL A 9 21.70 -11.62 -3.52
N ALA A 10 21.69 -10.32 -3.77
CA ALA A 10 21.03 -9.38 -2.87
C ALA A 10 19.56 -9.80 -2.70
N ARG A 11 19.15 -9.99 -1.45
CA ARG A 11 17.78 -10.40 -1.11
C ARG A 11 16.83 -9.23 -1.49
N PRO A 12 15.74 -9.49 -2.23
CA PRO A 12 14.87 -8.41 -2.67
C PRO A 12 14.00 -7.87 -1.52
N ILE A 13 13.58 -6.61 -1.67
CA ILE A 13 12.43 -6.05 -0.96
C ILE A 13 11.18 -6.50 -1.72
N ILE A 14 10.27 -7.18 -1.04
CA ILE A 14 8.96 -7.54 -1.62
C ILE A 14 8.03 -6.35 -1.45
N VAL A 15 7.52 -5.82 -2.56
CA VAL A 15 6.59 -4.68 -2.54
C VAL A 15 5.16 -5.17 -2.72
N VAL A 16 4.40 -5.15 -1.65
CA VAL A 16 3.00 -5.59 -1.65
C VAL A 16 2.11 -4.43 -2.11
N THR A 17 1.38 -4.65 -3.20
CA THR A 17 0.53 -3.63 -3.84
C THR A 17 -0.86 -4.19 -4.14
N GLY A 18 -1.89 -3.32 -4.16
CA GLY A 18 -3.25 -3.70 -4.54
C GLY A 18 -3.44 -3.77 -6.06
N LEU A 19 -2.81 -2.84 -6.79
CA LEU A 19 -3.06 -2.60 -8.19
C LEU A 19 -1.82 -2.83 -9.06
N LYS A 20 -2.04 -3.29 -10.29
CA LYS A 20 -0.97 -3.42 -11.29
C LYS A 20 -0.23 -2.09 -11.55
N ARG A 21 -0.95 -0.95 -11.48
CA ARG A 21 -0.36 0.37 -11.68
C ARG A 21 0.60 0.75 -10.55
N GLU A 22 0.31 0.37 -9.32
CA GLU A 22 1.21 0.56 -8.17
C GLU A 22 2.47 -0.28 -8.34
N ALA A 23 2.32 -1.55 -8.71
CA ALA A 23 3.44 -2.44 -9.01
C ALA A 23 4.35 -1.91 -10.12
N ALA A 24 3.75 -1.26 -11.14
CA ALA A 24 4.51 -0.63 -12.21
C ALA A 24 5.32 0.60 -11.74
N ILE A 25 4.91 1.27 -10.67
CA ILE A 25 5.68 2.34 -10.03
C ILE A 25 6.82 1.76 -9.20
N ALA A 26 6.53 0.73 -8.41
CA ALA A 26 7.43 0.17 -7.40
C ALA A 26 8.29 -0.96 -7.95
N HIS A 27 8.84 -0.82 -9.14
CA HIS A 27 9.72 -1.82 -9.74
C HIS A 27 11.14 -1.27 -9.94
N GLY A 28 12.11 -2.17 -9.96
CA GLY A 28 13.52 -1.82 -10.17
C GLY A 28 14.46 -2.85 -9.56
N ARG A 29 15.76 -2.56 -9.61
CA ARG A 29 16.75 -3.46 -9.03
C ARG A 29 16.58 -3.56 -7.52
N GLY A 30 16.41 -4.79 -7.02
CA GLY A 30 16.20 -5.06 -5.59
C GLY A 30 14.75 -4.94 -5.11
N TRP A 31 13.81 -4.50 -5.96
CA TRP A 31 12.40 -4.38 -5.66
C TRP A 31 11.60 -5.45 -6.43
N LEU A 32 10.83 -6.27 -5.73
CA LEU A 32 10.00 -7.32 -6.32
C LEU A 32 8.52 -7.06 -6.00
N PRO A 33 7.76 -6.48 -6.95
CA PRO A 33 6.34 -6.24 -6.73
C PRO A 33 5.52 -7.52 -6.70
N LEU A 34 4.60 -7.59 -5.72
CA LEU A 34 3.58 -8.61 -5.55
C LEU A 34 2.21 -7.92 -5.56
N VAL A 35 1.35 -8.27 -6.52
CA VAL A 35 0.03 -7.65 -6.70
C VAL A 35 -1.05 -8.47 -6.04
N SER A 36 -1.73 -7.92 -5.03
CA SER A 36 -2.81 -8.59 -4.31
C SER A 36 -4.08 -8.77 -5.17
N ALA A 37 -4.42 -7.75 -5.96
CA ALA A 37 -5.66 -7.70 -6.74
C ALA A 37 -6.93 -7.95 -5.90
N GLY A 38 -6.87 -7.70 -4.58
CA GLY A 38 -7.94 -7.96 -3.62
C GLY A 38 -8.05 -9.42 -3.16
N ASP A 39 -7.16 -10.32 -3.60
CA ASP A 39 -7.09 -11.72 -3.14
C ASP A 39 -6.09 -11.82 -1.98
N LEU A 40 -6.60 -11.56 -0.77
CA LEU A 40 -5.78 -11.49 0.45
C LEU A 40 -5.16 -12.84 0.82
N GLU A 41 -5.89 -13.94 0.65
CA GLU A 41 -5.38 -15.29 0.97
C GLU A 41 -4.24 -15.69 0.03
N ARG A 42 -4.39 -15.44 -1.27
CA ARG A 42 -3.32 -15.68 -2.24
C ARG A 42 -2.11 -14.82 -1.90
N THR A 43 -2.32 -13.55 -1.60
CA THR A 43 -1.24 -12.61 -1.25
C THR A 43 -0.47 -13.08 -0.01
N GLU A 44 -1.16 -13.56 1.02
CA GLU A 44 -0.52 -14.10 2.22
C GLU A 44 0.31 -15.36 1.92
N ARG A 45 -0.22 -16.29 1.09
CA ARG A 45 0.53 -17.48 0.67
C ARG A 45 1.79 -17.12 -0.12
N GLU A 46 1.66 -16.21 -1.10
CA GLU A 46 2.79 -15.77 -1.93
C GLU A 46 3.84 -15.04 -1.11
N LEU A 47 3.42 -14.13 -0.22
CA LEU A 47 4.31 -13.40 0.67
C LEU A 47 5.04 -14.32 1.65
N THR A 48 4.33 -15.32 2.18
CA THR A 48 4.91 -16.39 3.02
C THR A 48 5.99 -17.17 2.28
N ALA A 49 5.77 -17.50 1.02
CA ALA A 49 6.75 -18.22 0.20
C ALA A 49 8.01 -17.38 -0.07
N HIS A 50 7.88 -16.06 -0.18
CA HIS A 50 9.01 -15.14 -0.40
C HIS A 50 9.74 -14.75 0.89
N ALA A 51 9.12 -14.87 2.06
CA ALA A 51 9.66 -14.39 3.34
C ALA A 51 11.07 -14.87 3.65
N PRO A 52 11.45 -16.16 3.45
CA PRO A 52 12.81 -16.64 3.77
C PRO A 52 13.90 -15.98 2.90
N GLY A 53 13.54 -15.49 1.72
CA GLY A 53 14.46 -14.87 0.76
C GLY A 53 14.38 -13.35 0.69
N ALA A 54 13.46 -12.73 1.41
CA ALA A 54 13.25 -11.28 1.42
C ALA A 54 14.17 -10.58 2.43
N CYS A 55 14.65 -9.38 2.12
CA CYS A 55 15.28 -8.51 3.11
C CYS A 55 14.25 -7.64 3.84
N GLY A 56 13.06 -7.44 3.27
CA GLY A 56 11.97 -6.71 3.89
C GLY A 56 10.71 -6.68 3.04
N PHE A 57 9.62 -6.21 3.63
CA PHE A 57 8.34 -5.98 2.97
C PHE A 57 7.99 -4.49 2.96
N LEU A 58 7.66 -3.95 1.80
CA LEU A 58 7.10 -2.62 1.66
C LEU A 58 5.63 -2.75 1.24
N SER A 59 4.68 -2.40 2.12
CA SER A 59 3.29 -2.24 1.70
C SER A 59 3.14 -0.87 1.05
N PHE A 60 2.82 -0.86 -0.25
CA PHE A 60 2.88 0.34 -1.10
C PHE A 60 1.65 0.47 -1.97
N GLY A 61 1.01 1.65 -1.95
CA GLY A 61 -0.13 1.90 -2.81
C GLY A 61 -1.08 2.99 -2.34
N LEU A 62 -2.27 2.99 -2.91
CA LEU A 62 -3.36 3.87 -2.56
C LEU A 62 -3.96 3.50 -1.21
N ALA A 63 -4.61 4.47 -0.55
CA ALA A 63 -5.36 4.26 0.67
C ALA A 63 -6.56 5.22 0.75
N GLY A 64 -7.61 4.79 1.44
CA GLY A 64 -8.70 5.65 1.81
C GLY A 64 -8.33 6.55 3.00
N GLY A 65 -8.63 7.85 2.92
CA GLY A 65 -8.45 8.78 4.02
C GLY A 65 -9.47 8.54 5.13
N LEU A 66 -9.01 8.44 6.37
CA LEU A 66 -9.84 8.35 7.57
C LEU A 66 -9.82 9.66 8.36
N GLN A 67 -8.63 10.23 8.54
CA GLN A 67 -8.46 11.50 9.24
C GLN A 67 -9.08 12.65 8.42
N PRO A 68 -9.96 13.48 9.03
CA PRO A 68 -10.48 14.66 8.35
C PRO A 68 -9.39 15.62 7.87
N GLY A 69 -9.58 16.22 6.69
CA GLY A 69 -8.66 17.21 6.12
C GLY A 69 -7.50 16.64 5.32
N LEU A 70 -7.36 15.31 5.21
CA LEU A 70 -6.39 14.72 4.29
C LEU A 70 -6.88 14.83 2.85
N GLU A 71 -6.05 15.42 2.00
CA GLU A 71 -6.34 15.64 0.58
C GLU A 71 -5.74 14.52 -0.30
N PRO A 72 -6.34 14.25 -1.48
CA PRO A 72 -5.80 13.31 -2.44
C PRO A 72 -4.34 13.62 -2.81
N GLY A 73 -3.48 12.60 -2.77
CA GLY A 73 -2.04 12.74 -2.99
C GLY A 73 -1.24 12.96 -1.71
N THR A 74 -1.87 13.12 -0.54
CA THR A 74 -1.14 13.12 0.73
C THR A 74 -0.45 11.77 0.92
N LEU A 75 0.89 11.79 1.08
CA LEU A 75 1.67 10.61 1.40
C LEU A 75 1.65 10.35 2.91
N VAL A 76 1.51 9.08 3.28
CA VAL A 76 1.51 8.61 4.67
C VAL A 76 2.52 7.48 4.81
N VAL A 77 3.48 7.65 5.72
CA VAL A 77 4.40 6.63 6.21
C VAL A 77 3.85 6.09 7.53
N ALA A 78 3.66 4.77 7.64
CA ALA A 78 3.11 4.20 8.85
C ALA A 78 4.14 4.16 9.99
N ASN A 79 3.74 4.65 11.16
CA ASN A 79 4.43 4.40 12.43
C ASN A 79 3.75 3.30 13.27
N ARG A 80 2.56 2.88 12.86
CA ARG A 80 1.78 1.78 13.46
C ARG A 80 0.81 1.24 12.42
N ILE A 81 0.63 -0.07 12.38
CA ILE A 81 -0.38 -0.75 11.58
C ILE A 81 -1.42 -1.31 12.54
N VAL A 82 -2.63 -0.75 12.50
CA VAL A 82 -3.74 -1.15 13.37
C VAL A 82 -4.59 -2.17 12.63
N THR A 83 -4.86 -3.33 13.24
CA THR A 83 -5.68 -4.39 12.64
C THR A 83 -6.66 -4.94 13.67
N ASP A 84 -7.66 -5.69 13.24
CA ASP A 84 -8.61 -6.36 14.13
C ASP A 84 -7.93 -7.42 15.02
N GLY A 85 -6.78 -7.95 14.60
CA GLY A 85 -5.97 -8.92 15.34
C GLY A 85 -4.92 -8.30 16.27
N GLY A 86 -4.86 -6.97 16.38
CA GLY A 86 -3.89 -6.23 17.17
C GLY A 86 -3.02 -5.29 16.35
N ASP A 87 -2.15 -4.59 17.02
CA ASP A 87 -1.26 -3.59 16.42
C ASP A 87 0.11 -4.20 16.08
N PHE A 88 0.66 -3.78 14.95
CA PHE A 88 2.02 -4.09 14.54
C PHE A 88 2.83 -2.79 14.43
N LEU A 89 4.10 -2.86 14.84
CA LEU A 89 5.03 -1.76 14.64
C LEU A 89 5.84 -2.02 13.36
N PRO A 90 5.81 -1.09 12.39
CA PRO A 90 6.76 -1.10 11.28
C PRO A 90 8.19 -1.01 11.80
N ASP A 91 9.13 -1.44 10.99
CA ASP A 91 10.55 -1.31 11.29
C ASP A 91 10.92 0.16 11.49
N PRO A 92 11.54 0.55 12.64
CA PRO A 92 11.79 1.94 12.96
C PRO A 92 12.81 2.59 12.03
N ASP A 93 13.83 1.86 11.58
CA ASP A 93 14.88 2.40 10.71
C ASP A 93 14.34 2.61 9.29
N TRP A 94 13.50 1.69 8.82
CA TRP A 94 12.79 1.86 7.55
C TRP A 94 11.81 3.02 7.59
N THR A 95 11.06 3.14 8.67
CA THR A 95 10.11 4.23 8.88
C THR A 95 10.83 5.58 8.88
N ALA A 96 11.94 5.68 9.62
CA ALA A 96 12.75 6.89 9.65
C ALA A 96 13.35 7.20 8.26
N GLY A 97 13.93 6.20 7.58
CA GLY A 97 14.47 6.36 6.23
C GLY A 97 13.44 6.82 5.19
N LEU A 98 12.20 6.31 5.28
CA LEU A 98 11.10 6.79 4.43
C LEU A 98 10.70 8.22 4.76
N ALA A 99 10.61 8.57 6.04
CA ALA A 99 10.25 9.92 6.48
C ALA A 99 11.33 10.96 6.06
N ASP A 100 12.60 10.62 6.17
CA ASP A 100 13.72 11.45 5.74
C ASP A 100 13.73 11.66 4.21
N ALA A 101 13.48 10.59 3.46
CA ALA A 101 13.38 10.66 1.99
C ALA A 101 12.13 11.43 1.51
N LEU A 102 11.12 11.54 2.35
CA LEU A 102 9.81 12.12 2.03
C LEU A 102 9.38 13.15 3.08
N PRO A 103 10.05 14.30 3.19
CA PRO A 103 9.84 15.27 4.27
C PRO A 103 8.43 15.91 4.29
N ARG A 104 7.64 15.71 3.24
CA ARG A 104 6.23 16.15 3.17
C ARG A 104 5.24 15.02 3.47
N ALA A 105 5.71 13.79 3.66
CA ALA A 105 4.84 12.70 4.06
C ALA A 105 4.44 12.85 5.53
N MET A 106 3.21 12.48 5.81
CA MET A 106 2.72 12.39 7.18
C MET A 106 3.20 11.09 7.79
N VAL A 107 3.72 11.11 8.99
CA VAL A 107 4.01 9.90 9.78
C VAL A 107 2.83 9.67 10.72
N ALA A 108 2.04 8.60 10.49
CA ALA A 108 0.79 8.36 11.20
C ALA A 108 0.41 6.86 11.21
N PRO A 109 -0.53 6.43 12.08
CA PRO A 109 -1.06 5.07 12.04
C PRO A 109 -1.85 4.80 10.76
N VAL A 110 -1.76 3.56 10.27
CA VAL A 110 -2.50 3.03 9.11
C VAL A 110 -3.39 1.87 9.60
N ALA A 111 -4.66 1.87 9.23
CA ALA A 111 -5.57 0.76 9.50
C ALA A 111 -5.49 -0.27 8.36
N GLY A 112 -5.13 -1.51 8.68
CA GLY A 112 -5.20 -2.65 7.77
C GLY A 112 -6.54 -3.36 7.93
N GLN A 113 -7.34 -3.43 6.86
CA GLN A 113 -8.68 -4.02 6.89
C GLN A 113 -8.84 -5.10 5.82
N GLU A 114 -9.70 -6.10 6.06
CA GLU A 114 -9.97 -7.15 5.07
C GLU A 114 -10.86 -6.66 3.91
N CYS A 115 -11.62 -5.59 4.14
CA CYS A 115 -12.56 -5.04 3.18
C CYS A 115 -12.35 -3.55 2.95
N ILE A 116 -12.69 -3.08 1.75
CA ILE A 116 -12.69 -1.66 1.43
C ILE A 116 -13.75 -0.93 2.28
N ILE A 117 -13.36 0.10 3.01
CA ILE A 117 -14.27 0.98 3.75
C ILE A 117 -14.79 2.05 2.79
N ASN A 118 -15.98 1.86 2.28
CA ASN A 118 -16.53 2.62 1.16
C ASN A 118 -17.50 3.75 1.55
N THR A 119 -17.92 3.87 2.82
CA THR A 119 -18.85 4.89 3.29
C THR A 119 -18.20 5.90 4.23
N VAL A 120 -18.71 7.14 4.24
CA VAL A 120 -18.27 8.17 5.19
C VAL A 120 -18.46 7.72 6.64
N ALA A 121 -19.61 7.12 6.96
CA ALA A 121 -19.89 6.61 8.30
C ALA A 121 -18.90 5.51 8.72
N GLY A 122 -18.57 4.56 7.82
CA GLY A 122 -17.57 3.51 8.07
C GLY A 122 -16.17 4.09 8.31
N LYS A 123 -15.77 5.09 7.51
CA LYS A 123 -14.49 5.80 7.70
C LYS A 123 -14.42 6.52 9.03
N GLN A 124 -15.50 7.23 9.41
CA GLN A 124 -15.60 7.92 10.69
C GLN A 124 -15.55 6.96 11.89
N ALA A 125 -16.29 5.85 11.81
CA ALA A 125 -16.27 4.82 12.84
C ALA A 125 -14.87 4.20 13.01
N LEU A 126 -14.20 3.87 11.90
CA LEU A 126 -12.85 3.31 11.92
C LEU A 126 -11.83 4.33 12.46
N TYR A 127 -11.94 5.60 12.06
CA TYR A 127 -11.09 6.66 12.61
C TYR A 127 -11.27 6.82 14.12
N ALA A 128 -12.51 6.85 14.58
CA ALA A 128 -12.82 6.97 16.03
C ALA A 128 -12.29 5.80 16.84
N ALA A 129 -12.33 4.58 16.27
CA ALA A 129 -11.88 3.36 16.93
C ALA A 129 -10.34 3.21 16.96
N THR A 130 -9.65 3.68 15.92
CA THR A 130 -8.22 3.36 15.70
C THR A 130 -7.30 4.56 15.76
N GLY A 131 -7.79 5.77 15.50
CA GLY A 131 -6.98 6.96 15.30
C GLY A 131 -6.09 6.91 14.04
N ALA A 132 -6.30 5.93 13.16
CA ALA A 132 -5.50 5.76 11.96
C ALA A 132 -5.82 6.87 10.93
N ALA A 133 -4.78 7.42 10.31
CA ALA A 133 -4.94 8.48 9.32
C ALA A 133 -5.55 7.97 8.00
N VAL A 134 -5.21 6.75 7.61
CA VAL A 134 -5.66 6.10 6.36
C VAL A 134 -5.96 4.63 6.57
N VAL A 135 -6.67 4.02 5.60
CA VAL A 135 -7.01 2.58 5.57
C VAL A 135 -6.62 1.95 4.26
N ASP A 136 -6.11 0.74 4.32
CA ASP A 136 -5.82 -0.12 3.17
C ASP A 136 -6.13 -1.60 3.46
N THR A 137 -5.89 -2.49 2.50
CA THR A 137 -6.15 -3.93 2.64
C THR A 137 -4.89 -4.79 2.71
N GLU A 138 -3.73 -4.29 2.30
CA GLU A 138 -2.49 -5.07 2.18
C GLU A 138 -1.56 -4.96 3.39
N SER A 139 -1.58 -3.83 4.11
CA SER A 139 -0.63 -3.58 5.21
C SER A 139 -0.75 -4.60 6.33
N GLN A 140 -1.97 -5.06 6.63
CA GLN A 140 -2.20 -6.11 7.63
C GLN A 140 -1.53 -7.43 7.26
N ILE A 141 -1.53 -7.79 5.97
CA ILE A 141 -0.92 -9.04 5.49
C ILE A 141 0.60 -8.94 5.60
N ALA A 142 1.16 -7.83 5.10
CA ALA A 142 2.60 -7.57 5.21
C ALA A 142 3.05 -7.61 6.67
N ALA A 143 2.28 -7.00 7.59
CA ALA A 143 2.57 -6.98 9.02
C ALA A 143 2.52 -8.37 9.65
N ARG A 144 1.45 -9.15 9.40
CA ARG A 144 1.31 -10.52 9.96
C ARG A 144 2.43 -11.45 9.48
N VAL A 145 2.70 -11.45 8.16
CA VAL A 145 3.74 -12.31 7.60
C VAL A 145 5.12 -11.84 8.07
N GLY A 146 5.37 -10.52 8.07
CA GLY A 146 6.62 -9.95 8.58
C GLY A 146 6.90 -10.36 10.03
N ALA A 147 5.91 -10.19 10.91
CA ALA A 147 6.03 -10.59 12.32
C ALA A 147 6.27 -12.10 12.48
N ARG A 148 5.60 -12.94 11.68
CA ARG A 148 5.74 -14.40 11.74
C ARG A 148 7.13 -14.87 11.33
N PHE A 149 7.78 -14.22 10.38
CA PHE A 149 9.07 -14.64 9.82
C PHE A 149 10.25 -13.76 10.24
N GLY A 150 10.02 -12.74 11.06
CA GLY A 150 11.06 -11.80 11.47
C GLY A 150 11.56 -10.92 10.31
N VAL A 151 10.71 -10.66 9.31
CA VAL A 151 11.02 -9.82 8.16
C VAL A 151 10.59 -8.39 8.46
N PRO A 152 11.48 -7.38 8.35
CA PRO A 152 11.13 -5.98 8.60
C PRO A 152 10.06 -5.50 7.62
N VAL A 153 9.14 -4.66 8.12
CA VAL A 153 8.01 -4.14 7.35
C VAL A 153 7.99 -2.62 7.39
N ALA A 154 7.76 -2.00 6.25
CA ALA A 154 7.41 -0.59 6.15
C ALA A 154 6.13 -0.39 5.33
N VAL A 155 5.50 0.77 5.48
CA VAL A 155 4.27 1.11 4.76
C VAL A 155 4.36 2.53 4.23
N LEU A 156 4.08 2.70 2.93
CA LEU A 156 3.94 3.99 2.26
C LEU A 156 2.64 4.01 1.47
N ARG A 157 1.73 4.90 1.84
CA ARG A 157 0.42 5.06 1.22
C ARG A 157 0.20 6.47 0.68
N ALA A 158 -0.66 6.59 -0.35
CA ALA A 158 -1.16 7.87 -0.83
C ALA A 158 -2.67 7.90 -0.74
N VAL A 159 -3.22 8.95 -0.17
CA VAL A 159 -4.67 9.15 -0.08
C VAL A 159 -5.26 9.29 -1.47
N CYS A 160 -6.24 8.46 -1.82
CA CYS A 160 -6.98 8.56 -3.09
C CYS A 160 -8.43 9.00 -2.92
N ASP A 161 -9.03 8.75 -1.77
CA ASP A 161 -10.41 9.11 -1.46
C ASP A 161 -10.50 9.66 -0.03
N PRO A 162 -10.76 10.96 0.14
CA PRO A 162 -10.80 11.62 1.46
C PRO A 162 -11.89 11.06 2.39
N ALA A 163 -11.76 11.33 3.70
CA ALA A 163 -12.68 10.86 4.74
C ALA A 163 -14.17 11.23 4.48
N HIS A 164 -14.41 12.36 3.83
CA HIS A 164 -15.76 12.85 3.49
C HIS A 164 -16.35 12.27 2.20
N MET A 165 -15.61 11.38 1.50
CA MET A 165 -16.06 10.79 0.24
C MET A 165 -16.58 9.36 0.46
N THR A 166 -17.78 9.09 -0.03
CA THR A 166 -18.30 7.73 -0.23
C THR A 166 -17.84 7.23 -1.59
N LEU A 167 -17.29 6.01 -1.65
CA LEU A 167 -16.89 5.40 -2.91
C LEU A 167 -18.11 4.94 -3.71
N PRO A 168 -18.19 5.24 -5.01
CA PRO A 168 -19.27 4.73 -5.84
C PRO A 168 -19.15 3.20 -6.03
N PRO A 169 -20.27 2.47 -6.21
CA PRO A 169 -20.26 1.01 -6.37
C PRO A 169 -19.35 0.52 -7.50
N ALA A 170 -19.19 1.30 -8.58
CA ALA A 170 -18.27 0.95 -9.68
C ALA A 170 -16.80 0.93 -9.24
N ALA A 171 -16.41 1.73 -8.23
CA ALA A 171 -15.04 1.78 -7.74
C ALA A 171 -14.69 0.62 -6.80
N THR A 172 -15.69 -0.03 -6.20
CA THR A 172 -15.52 -1.20 -5.33
C THR A 172 -15.75 -2.52 -6.06
N ALA A 173 -15.92 -2.47 -7.40
CA ALA A 173 -16.05 -3.66 -8.22
C ALA A 173 -14.77 -4.52 -8.13
N PRO A 174 -14.91 -5.86 -8.05
CA PRO A 174 -13.74 -6.74 -8.00
C PRO A 174 -12.78 -6.51 -9.17
N LEU A 175 -11.49 -6.51 -8.85
CA LEU A 175 -10.43 -6.39 -9.84
C LEU A 175 -10.29 -7.70 -10.64
N LYS A 176 -9.64 -7.61 -11.80
CA LYS A 176 -9.13 -8.80 -12.49
C LYS A 176 -7.96 -9.38 -11.69
N HIS A 177 -7.65 -10.67 -11.87
CA HIS A 177 -6.54 -11.35 -11.20
C HIS A 177 -5.17 -10.66 -11.33
N ASN A 178 -5.00 -9.84 -12.36
CA ASN A 178 -3.77 -9.07 -12.58
C ASN A 178 -3.77 -7.68 -11.90
N GLY A 179 -4.76 -7.37 -11.07
CA GLY A 179 -4.86 -6.09 -10.37
C GLY A 179 -5.28 -4.91 -11.25
N THR A 180 -5.92 -5.17 -12.41
CA THR A 180 -6.52 -4.11 -13.23
C THR A 180 -8.03 -4.02 -12.98
N PRO A 181 -8.63 -2.81 -13.05
CA PRO A 181 -10.07 -2.66 -13.03
C PRO A 181 -10.74 -3.47 -14.16
N ASP A 182 -11.90 -4.05 -13.88
CA ASP A 182 -12.69 -4.78 -14.88
C ASP A 182 -13.68 -3.83 -15.56
N PRO A 183 -13.46 -3.44 -16.84
CA PRO A 183 -14.30 -2.47 -17.52
C PRO A 183 -15.74 -2.98 -17.71
N PHE A 184 -15.97 -4.30 -17.83
CA PHE A 184 -17.31 -4.83 -17.97
C PHE A 184 -18.10 -4.74 -16.66
N ARG A 185 -17.47 -4.96 -15.52
CA ARG A 185 -18.08 -4.79 -14.20
C ARG A 185 -18.38 -3.32 -13.90
N ILE A 186 -17.46 -2.42 -14.26
CA ILE A 186 -17.68 -0.97 -14.15
C ILE A 186 -18.87 -0.55 -15.01
N LEU A 187 -18.91 -0.97 -16.28
CA LEU A 187 -20.00 -0.64 -17.20
C LEU A 187 -21.34 -1.19 -16.72
N ALA A 188 -21.38 -2.43 -16.20
CA ALA A 188 -22.58 -3.03 -15.63
C ALA A 188 -23.07 -2.26 -14.39
N SER A 189 -22.15 -1.75 -13.55
CA SER A 189 -22.48 -0.90 -12.41
C SER A 189 -23.06 0.45 -12.87
N LEU A 190 -22.46 1.07 -13.88
CA LEU A 190 -22.92 2.34 -14.45
C LEU A 190 -24.29 2.21 -15.12
N TRP A 191 -24.56 1.08 -15.79
CA TRP A 191 -25.87 0.81 -16.37
C TRP A 191 -26.96 0.73 -15.31
N ARG A 192 -26.66 0.11 -14.15
CA ARG A 192 -27.62 0.01 -13.04
C ARG A 192 -27.83 1.32 -12.29
N GLN A 193 -26.79 2.14 -12.19
CA GLN A 193 -26.78 3.37 -11.41
C GLN A 193 -25.99 4.48 -12.14
N PRO A 194 -26.52 5.11 -13.20
CA PRO A 194 -25.81 6.13 -13.97
C PRO A 194 -25.46 7.38 -13.15
N GLY A 195 -26.20 7.66 -12.08
CA GLY A 195 -25.95 8.81 -11.20
C GLY A 195 -24.60 8.80 -10.48
N GLN A 196 -23.86 7.66 -10.50
CA GLN A 196 -22.53 7.59 -9.90
C GLN A 196 -21.39 8.14 -10.79
N ILE A 197 -21.68 8.48 -12.06
CA ILE A 197 -20.66 8.97 -13.01
C ILE A 197 -19.88 10.19 -12.48
N PRO A 198 -20.49 11.25 -11.94
CA PRO A 198 -19.75 12.40 -11.43
C PRO A 198 -18.78 12.03 -10.29
N GLN A 199 -19.21 11.13 -9.40
CA GLN A 199 -18.37 10.65 -8.28
C GLN A 199 -17.20 9.82 -8.80
N LEU A 200 -17.43 8.99 -9.82
CA LEU A 200 -16.38 8.17 -10.43
C LEU A 200 -15.33 9.02 -11.14
N LEU A 201 -15.74 10.09 -11.85
CA LEU A 201 -14.84 11.04 -12.48
C LEU A 201 -14.01 11.82 -11.45
N ARG A 202 -14.63 12.21 -10.32
CA ARG A 202 -13.91 12.83 -9.22
C ARG A 202 -12.88 11.88 -8.64
N LEU A 203 -13.27 10.65 -8.30
CA LEU A 203 -12.37 9.62 -7.78
C LEU A 203 -11.21 9.32 -8.74
N ALA A 204 -11.47 9.25 -10.06
CA ALA A 204 -10.42 9.05 -11.05
C ALA A 204 -9.38 10.17 -11.02
N ARG A 205 -9.82 11.45 -10.92
CA ARG A 205 -8.91 12.59 -10.79
C ARG A 205 -8.12 12.55 -9.48
N ASP A 206 -8.80 12.24 -8.37
CA ASP A 206 -8.20 12.18 -7.06
C ASP A 206 -7.16 11.03 -6.98
N SER A 207 -7.48 9.87 -7.59
CA SER A 207 -6.54 8.76 -7.73
C SER A 207 -5.33 9.12 -8.59
N GLU A 208 -5.49 9.95 -9.65
CA GLU A 208 -4.35 10.44 -10.44
C GLU A 208 -3.39 11.31 -9.61
N ALA A 209 -3.92 12.15 -8.72
CA ALA A 209 -3.09 12.91 -7.79
C ALA A 209 -2.31 11.97 -6.85
N ALA A 210 -2.97 10.94 -6.33
CA ALA A 210 -2.34 9.93 -5.47
C ALA A 210 -1.27 9.12 -6.22
N PHE A 211 -1.52 8.68 -7.46
CA PHE A 211 -0.50 7.98 -8.27
C PHE A 211 0.70 8.86 -8.58
N LYS A 212 0.50 10.15 -8.86
CA LYS A 212 1.62 11.10 -9.05
C LYS A 212 2.44 11.24 -7.76
N ALA A 213 1.79 11.32 -6.61
CA ALA A 213 2.46 11.37 -5.33
C ALA A 213 3.26 10.09 -5.05
N LEU A 214 2.68 8.90 -5.30
CA LEU A 214 3.38 7.62 -5.18
C LEU A 214 4.60 7.52 -6.10
N LEU A 215 4.48 7.96 -7.36
CA LEU A 215 5.59 7.95 -8.32
C LEU A 215 6.73 8.85 -7.84
N GLY A 216 6.40 10.07 -7.39
CA GLY A 216 7.39 11.01 -6.83
C GLY A 216 8.01 10.48 -5.53
N GLY A 217 7.18 9.89 -4.67
CA GLY A 217 7.58 9.27 -3.41
C GLY A 217 8.53 8.10 -3.63
N PHE A 218 8.19 7.16 -4.48
CA PHE A 218 9.05 6.01 -4.80
C PHE A 218 10.39 6.44 -5.42
N ALA A 219 10.37 7.43 -6.33
CA ALA A 219 11.59 8.00 -6.89
C ALA A 219 12.46 8.69 -5.82
N GLY A 220 11.86 9.29 -4.80
CA GLY A 220 12.56 9.85 -3.63
C GLY A 220 13.25 8.75 -2.82
N VAL A 221 12.52 7.71 -2.47
CA VAL A 221 13.03 6.53 -1.72
C VAL A 221 14.16 5.84 -2.49
N ALA A 222 13.99 5.63 -3.79
CA ALA A 222 15.01 4.98 -4.62
C ALA A 222 16.30 5.82 -4.75
N ARG A 223 16.20 7.16 -4.77
CA ARG A 223 17.38 8.07 -4.81
C ARG A 223 18.10 8.17 -3.48
N ALA A 224 17.37 8.11 -2.38
CA ALA A 224 17.96 8.23 -1.03
C ALA A 224 18.74 6.98 -0.63
N ASP A 225 18.85 5.99 -1.54
CA ASP A 225 19.54 4.71 -1.31
C ASP A 225 19.07 3.99 -0.03
N VAL A 226 17.80 4.21 0.32
CA VAL A 226 17.16 3.55 1.47
C VAL A 226 17.29 2.04 1.31
N SER A 227 17.16 1.54 0.06
CA SER A 227 17.37 0.12 -0.25
C SER A 227 18.79 -0.37 0.08
N GLN A 228 19.83 0.44 -0.17
CA GLN A 228 21.22 0.05 0.11
C GLN A 228 21.48 0.00 1.63
N ARG A 229 21.02 1.02 2.36
CA ARG A 229 21.14 1.03 3.83
C ARG A 229 20.43 -0.15 4.48
N LEU A 230 19.29 -0.56 3.92
CA LEU A 230 18.50 -1.68 4.40
C LEU A 230 19.12 -3.05 4.03
N LEU A 231 19.83 -3.11 2.90
CA LEU A 231 20.60 -4.31 2.48
C LEU A 231 21.88 -4.48 3.31
N ASP A 232 22.46 -3.38 3.79
CA ASP A 232 23.69 -3.40 4.61
C ASP A 232 23.42 -3.74 6.08
N MET A 233 22.13 -3.70 6.53
CA MET A 233 21.72 -4.01 7.89
C MET A 233 21.15 -5.43 8.06
N ALA A 234 20.97 -6.20 6.99
CA ALA A 234 20.41 -7.57 6.98
C ALA A 234 21.50 -8.61 6.75
#